data_ac9663fb37e82b8cc7001b12c5d11f32
#
_entry.id   ac9663fb37e82b8cc7001b12c5d11f32
#
_cell.length_a   1.000
_cell.length_b   1.000
_cell.length_c   1.000
_cell.angle_alpha   90.00
_cell.angle_beta   90.00
_cell.angle_gamma   90.00
#
_symmetry.space_group_name_H-M   'P 1'
#
loop_
_entity.id
_entity.type
_entity.pdbx_description
1 polymer ?
#
loop_
_entity_poly.entity_id
_entity_poly.type
_entity_poly.pdbx_seq_one_letter_code
_entity_poly.pdbx_strand_id
1 'polypeptide(L)'
;MKKNVVLINQSTGYLMIDIVNAYAVQYDQVALIAGSIKDSERSLADKVHIDKIVVYDRSSAIRRILTWLFGTMQILFKLIFKYRQYEVVYVTNPPMSYLLAYFIHRPYSIIVYDIYPDALKNIGITEHHPIYRLWVKWNKSLFAKAKKVITLSEGMGKVLELYVNRSQIKVIYNWSASDKLHPIEKTANPFVKQHELEDKFIILYSGNIGYTHNVECLVDIAEYLRNDPSILFLIIGEGKKKEMIQDMVSKAQLTSFLFLTWQNKDVLPYSLSAADVAVITLNDDTAQASVPSKTYNLLAVGAPLMCISPQNSELARLVNKFQNGSCFEKDETENMAVYISKLKAHPEIRKELSANSLLAAKSFTYQNAEEYV
;
A
#
# COMPACT_ATOMS: atom_id res chain seq x y z
N MET A 1 13.41 -17.24 -30.44
CA MET A 1 14.16 -16.02 -30.02
C MET A 1 14.21 -16.00 -28.50
N LYS A 2 15.36 -15.62 -27.91
CA LYS A 2 15.47 -15.45 -26.47
C LYS A 2 14.55 -14.32 -26.02
N LYS A 3 13.74 -14.58 -24.99
CA LYS A 3 12.87 -13.57 -24.38
C LYS A 3 13.65 -12.84 -23.28
N ASN A 4 14.02 -11.61 -23.54
CA ASN A 4 14.79 -10.78 -22.58
C ASN A 4 13.94 -9.59 -22.14
N VAL A 5 13.95 -9.26 -20.83
CA VAL A 5 13.18 -8.17 -20.25
C VAL A 5 14.04 -7.36 -19.27
N VAL A 6 13.83 -6.06 -19.26
CA VAL A 6 14.38 -5.16 -18.24
C VAL A 6 13.25 -4.41 -17.54
N LEU A 7 13.20 -4.55 -16.23
CA LEU A 7 12.24 -3.84 -15.38
C LEU A 7 12.93 -2.63 -14.75
N ILE A 8 12.20 -1.55 -14.61
CA ILE A 8 12.74 -0.26 -14.14
C ILE A 8 11.94 0.21 -12.94
N ASN A 9 12.57 0.24 -11.76
CA ASN A 9 11.96 0.79 -10.56
C ASN A 9 13.03 1.37 -9.62
N GLN A 10 13.05 2.69 -9.45
CA GLN A 10 14.09 3.37 -8.66
C GLN A 10 14.06 3.00 -7.17
N SER A 11 12.91 2.63 -6.61
CA SER A 11 12.78 2.22 -5.21
C SER A 11 12.01 0.89 -5.14
N THR A 12 12.75 -0.20 -5.12
CA THR A 12 12.24 -1.57 -5.18
C THR A 12 11.98 -2.12 -3.79
N GLY A 13 10.75 -2.53 -3.52
CA GLY A 13 10.31 -3.26 -2.33
C GLY A 13 9.76 -4.64 -2.70
N TYR A 14 9.17 -5.34 -1.72
CA TYR A 14 8.70 -6.72 -1.86
C TYR A 14 7.76 -6.95 -3.06
N LEU A 15 6.81 -6.05 -3.31
CA LEU A 15 5.90 -6.14 -4.46
C LEU A 15 6.66 -6.23 -5.79
N MET A 16 7.63 -5.33 -5.96
CA MET A 16 8.41 -5.31 -7.19
C MET A 16 9.38 -6.48 -7.28
N ILE A 17 9.90 -6.97 -6.16
CA ILE A 17 10.73 -8.18 -6.11
C ILE A 17 9.92 -9.39 -6.59
N ASP A 18 8.71 -9.57 -6.09
CA ASP A 18 7.83 -10.67 -6.51
C ASP A 18 7.49 -10.57 -8.00
N ILE A 19 7.20 -9.35 -8.51
CA ILE A 19 6.98 -9.12 -9.95
C ILE A 19 8.22 -9.49 -10.77
N VAL A 20 9.42 -9.04 -10.37
CA VAL A 20 10.68 -9.37 -11.08
C VAL A 20 10.92 -10.87 -11.07
N ASN A 21 10.65 -11.54 -9.94
CA ASN A 21 10.76 -12.99 -9.82
C ASN A 21 9.78 -13.73 -10.74
N ALA A 22 8.54 -13.24 -10.89
CA ALA A 22 7.57 -13.80 -11.84
C ALA A 22 8.07 -13.68 -13.29
N TYR A 23 8.65 -12.52 -13.67
CA TYR A 23 9.32 -12.39 -14.97
C TYR A 23 10.53 -13.34 -15.09
N ALA A 24 11.25 -13.55 -13.99
CA ALA A 24 12.38 -14.47 -13.98
C ALA A 24 11.98 -15.93 -14.26
N VAL A 25 10.76 -16.35 -13.98
CA VAL A 25 10.27 -17.68 -14.36
C VAL A 25 10.07 -17.80 -15.88
N GLN A 26 9.57 -16.77 -16.54
CA GLN A 26 9.10 -16.84 -17.94
C GLN A 26 10.10 -16.32 -18.98
N TYR A 27 11.10 -15.53 -18.56
CA TYR A 27 12.09 -14.91 -19.46
C TYR A 27 13.48 -15.53 -19.30
N ASP A 28 14.20 -15.62 -20.42
CA ASP A 28 15.57 -16.17 -20.45
C ASP A 28 16.55 -15.27 -19.70
N GLN A 29 16.46 -13.94 -19.92
CA GLN A 29 17.27 -12.94 -19.25
C GLN A 29 16.37 -11.86 -18.64
N VAL A 30 16.57 -11.60 -17.37
CA VAL A 30 15.84 -10.57 -16.62
C VAL A 30 16.84 -9.61 -15.97
N ALA A 31 16.64 -8.34 -16.20
CA ALA A 31 17.39 -7.28 -15.56
C ALA A 31 16.46 -6.36 -14.75
N LEU A 32 16.97 -5.88 -13.63
CA LEU A 32 16.31 -4.86 -12.80
C LEU A 32 17.21 -3.62 -12.74
N ILE A 33 16.73 -2.49 -13.23
CA ILE A 33 17.36 -1.18 -13.03
C ILE A 33 16.72 -0.55 -11.78
N ALA A 34 17.51 -0.42 -10.70
CA ALA A 34 17.04 0.06 -9.41
C ALA A 34 18.04 1.01 -8.72
N GLY A 35 17.52 1.99 -7.99
CA GLY A 35 18.32 2.84 -7.09
C GLY A 35 18.54 2.19 -5.74
N SER A 36 17.45 1.69 -5.13
CA SER A 36 17.48 0.94 -3.88
C SER A 36 16.64 -0.33 -3.96
N ILE A 37 17.07 -1.36 -3.27
CA ILE A 37 16.35 -2.64 -3.15
C ILE A 37 16.22 -2.94 -1.66
N LYS A 38 14.97 -3.13 -1.21
CA LYS A 38 14.62 -3.56 0.15
C LYS A 38 14.18 -5.01 0.07
N ASP A 39 15.13 -5.91 0.25
CA ASP A 39 15.01 -7.37 0.09
C ASP A 39 14.75 -8.11 1.41
N SER A 40 14.50 -7.35 2.47
CA SER A 40 14.33 -7.91 3.83
C SER A 40 13.13 -8.84 3.99
N GLU A 41 12.17 -8.84 3.07
CA GLU A 41 10.95 -9.66 3.11
C GLU A 41 10.92 -10.71 2.00
N ARG A 42 11.51 -10.35 0.87
CA ARG A 42 11.62 -11.19 -0.33
C ARG A 42 12.99 -11.00 -0.93
N SER A 43 13.60 -12.04 -1.44
CA SER A 43 14.87 -11.98 -2.18
C SER A 43 14.62 -12.07 -3.68
N LEU A 44 15.45 -11.41 -4.46
CA LEU A 44 15.49 -11.58 -5.91
C LEU A 44 16.06 -12.96 -6.28
N ALA A 45 15.54 -13.54 -7.34
CA ALA A 45 16.09 -14.77 -7.90
C ALA A 45 17.53 -14.55 -8.42
N ASP A 46 18.42 -15.52 -8.23
CA ASP A 46 19.86 -15.41 -8.54
C ASP A 46 20.14 -15.04 -10.01
N LYS A 47 19.26 -15.43 -10.93
CA LYS A 47 19.43 -15.10 -12.36
C LYS A 47 19.08 -13.65 -12.73
N VAL A 48 18.54 -12.85 -11.81
CA VAL A 48 18.18 -11.46 -12.08
C VAL A 48 19.45 -10.60 -12.06
N HIS A 49 19.74 -9.95 -13.18
CA HIS A 49 20.84 -9.00 -13.25
C HIS A 49 20.42 -7.64 -12.67
N ILE A 50 21.08 -7.21 -11.59
CA ILE A 50 20.82 -5.92 -10.96
C ILE A 50 21.74 -4.85 -11.54
N ASP A 51 21.16 -3.75 -12.00
CA ASP A 51 21.87 -2.59 -12.53
C ASP A 51 21.51 -1.33 -11.76
N LYS A 52 22.45 -0.82 -10.97
CA LYS A 52 22.19 0.29 -10.04
C LYS A 52 22.13 1.65 -10.74
N ILE A 53 21.24 2.51 -10.25
CA ILE A 53 21.13 3.94 -10.55
C ILE A 53 21.11 4.74 -9.24
N VAL A 54 21.04 6.07 -9.35
CA VAL A 54 20.93 6.95 -8.19
C VAL A 54 19.74 6.57 -7.30
N VAL A 55 19.98 6.56 -5.99
CA VAL A 55 18.93 6.27 -4.97
C VAL A 55 17.96 7.44 -4.92
N TYR A 56 16.67 7.11 -4.78
CA TYR A 56 15.60 8.09 -4.60
C TYR A 56 15.72 8.78 -3.24
N ASP A 57 15.90 10.12 -3.24
CA ASP A 57 16.01 10.94 -2.03
C ASP A 57 14.71 11.75 -1.80
N ARG A 58 14.03 11.46 -0.68
CA ARG A 58 12.78 12.10 -0.26
C ARG A 58 12.97 13.25 0.73
N SER A 59 14.20 13.57 1.11
CA SER A 59 14.50 14.52 2.17
C SER A 59 14.06 15.95 1.87
N SER A 60 14.01 16.34 0.58
CA SER A 60 13.46 17.62 0.13
C SER A 60 12.84 17.51 -1.26
N ALA A 61 11.96 18.48 -1.62
CA ALA A 61 11.35 18.53 -2.95
C ALA A 61 12.42 18.65 -4.07
N ILE A 62 13.46 19.44 -3.85
CA ILE A 62 14.54 19.64 -4.83
C ILE A 62 15.32 18.34 -5.01
N ARG A 63 15.77 17.69 -3.95
CA ARG A 63 16.51 16.42 -4.01
C ARG A 63 15.69 15.32 -4.67
N ARG A 64 14.40 15.28 -4.38
CA ARG A 64 13.46 14.37 -5.02
C ARG A 64 13.44 14.53 -6.54
N ILE A 65 13.29 15.76 -7.03
CA ILE A 65 13.27 16.06 -8.47
C ILE A 65 14.63 15.74 -9.10
N LEU A 66 15.73 16.14 -8.48
CA LEU A 66 17.08 15.88 -9.00
C LEU A 66 17.35 14.37 -9.11
N THR A 67 17.00 13.58 -8.09
CA THR A 67 17.22 12.13 -8.14
C THR A 67 16.32 11.44 -9.18
N TRP A 68 15.13 11.95 -9.46
CA TRP A 68 14.29 11.48 -10.57
C TRP A 68 14.91 11.79 -11.94
N LEU A 69 15.41 13.02 -12.15
CA LEU A 69 16.03 13.45 -13.41
C LEU A 69 17.31 12.65 -13.68
N PHE A 70 18.22 12.60 -12.69
CA PHE A 70 19.46 11.82 -12.83
C PHE A 70 19.19 10.34 -13.03
N GLY A 71 18.26 9.77 -12.27
CA GLY A 71 17.84 8.39 -12.44
C GLY A 71 17.31 8.11 -13.85
N THR A 72 16.43 8.97 -14.35
CA THR A 72 15.87 8.85 -15.70
C THR A 72 16.96 8.93 -16.80
N MET A 73 17.94 9.83 -16.63
CA MET A 73 19.07 9.94 -17.55
C MET A 73 19.94 8.67 -17.52
N GLN A 74 20.27 8.14 -16.36
CA GLN A 74 20.99 6.88 -16.21
C GLN A 74 20.23 5.70 -16.85
N ILE A 75 18.91 5.64 -16.68
CA ILE A 75 18.04 4.64 -17.31
C ILE A 75 18.15 4.75 -18.83
N LEU A 76 18.05 5.96 -19.41
CA LEU A 76 18.15 6.18 -20.84
C LEU A 76 19.47 5.61 -21.41
N PHE A 77 20.63 5.94 -20.79
CA PHE A 77 21.91 5.42 -21.21
C PHE A 77 21.97 3.89 -21.16
N LYS A 78 21.50 3.29 -20.08
CA LYS A 78 21.47 1.82 -19.94
C LYS A 78 20.59 1.17 -21.00
N LEU A 79 19.43 1.74 -21.28
CA LEU A 79 18.53 1.25 -22.32
C LEU A 79 19.14 1.35 -23.72
N ILE A 80 19.87 2.42 -24.03
CA ILE A 80 20.49 2.60 -25.33
C ILE A 80 21.71 1.69 -25.53
N PHE A 81 22.58 1.56 -24.52
CA PHE A 81 23.86 0.89 -24.69
C PHE A 81 23.87 -0.57 -24.25
N LYS A 82 23.16 -0.90 -23.15
CA LYS A 82 23.24 -2.23 -22.54
C LYS A 82 22.03 -3.12 -22.87
N TYR A 83 20.82 -2.56 -22.83
CA TYR A 83 19.57 -3.33 -22.96
C TYR A 83 18.88 -3.14 -24.32
N ARG A 84 19.60 -3.03 -25.40
CA ARG A 84 19.04 -2.70 -26.74
C ARG A 84 18.02 -3.70 -27.28
N GLN A 85 18.12 -4.97 -26.89
CA GLN A 85 17.27 -6.06 -27.40
C GLN A 85 16.26 -6.54 -26.33
N TYR A 86 16.12 -5.82 -25.23
CA TYR A 86 15.22 -6.20 -24.15
C TYR A 86 13.87 -5.51 -24.33
N GLU A 87 12.79 -6.25 -24.04
CA GLU A 87 11.49 -5.66 -23.74
C GLU A 87 11.61 -4.83 -22.47
N VAL A 88 10.84 -3.73 -22.37
CA VAL A 88 10.97 -2.81 -21.23
C VAL A 88 9.68 -2.82 -20.42
N VAL A 89 9.81 -2.97 -19.11
CA VAL A 89 8.71 -2.76 -18.15
C VAL A 89 9.03 -1.51 -17.35
N TYR A 90 8.29 -0.45 -17.63
CA TYR A 90 8.40 0.79 -16.88
C TYR A 90 7.48 0.76 -15.66
N VAL A 91 8.01 1.15 -14.52
CA VAL A 91 7.20 1.50 -13.35
C VAL A 91 7.20 3.02 -13.21
N THR A 92 6.11 3.63 -12.79
CA THR A 92 6.03 5.09 -12.59
C THR A 92 6.88 5.60 -11.42
N ASN A 93 7.99 4.94 -11.15
CA ASN A 93 9.04 5.30 -10.19
C ASN A 93 10.43 4.99 -10.77
N PRO A 94 11.15 6.01 -11.31
CA PRO A 94 10.85 7.45 -11.29
C PRO A 94 9.70 7.82 -12.25
N PRO A 95 8.96 8.91 -11.96
CA PRO A 95 7.78 9.32 -12.72
C PRO A 95 7.99 9.51 -14.22
N MET A 96 9.20 9.90 -14.61
CA MET A 96 9.53 10.24 -16.00
C MET A 96 10.09 9.06 -16.79
N SER A 97 10.32 7.90 -16.17
CA SER A 97 10.99 6.77 -16.82
C SER A 97 10.26 6.27 -18.07
N TYR A 98 8.93 6.13 -18.02
CA TYR A 98 8.15 5.65 -19.16
C TYR A 98 8.07 6.65 -20.32
N LEU A 99 8.35 7.95 -20.08
CA LEU A 99 8.45 8.95 -21.14
C LEU A 99 9.61 8.64 -22.11
N LEU A 100 10.61 7.87 -21.66
CA LEU A 100 11.70 7.41 -22.49
C LEU A 100 11.25 6.51 -23.65
N ALA A 101 10.05 5.91 -23.56
CA ALA A 101 9.48 5.12 -24.65
C ALA A 101 9.22 5.94 -25.93
N TYR A 102 9.21 7.28 -25.86
CA TYR A 102 9.21 8.13 -27.07
C TYR A 102 10.51 8.02 -27.86
N PHE A 103 11.62 7.82 -27.16
CA PHE A 103 12.96 7.78 -27.78
C PHE A 103 13.39 6.33 -28.06
N ILE A 104 12.77 5.38 -27.35
CA ILE A 104 13.14 3.98 -27.37
C ILE A 104 12.01 3.17 -28.01
N HIS A 105 12.08 2.96 -29.33
CA HIS A 105 11.05 2.27 -30.11
C HIS A 105 11.13 0.76 -29.94
N ARG A 106 10.68 0.26 -28.80
CA ARG A 106 10.65 -1.17 -28.43
C ARG A 106 9.32 -1.53 -27.80
N PRO A 107 8.96 -2.82 -27.77
CA PRO A 107 7.82 -3.28 -26.98
C PRO A 107 8.01 -2.95 -25.50
N TYR A 108 6.97 -2.40 -24.87
CA TYR A 108 7.00 -2.04 -23.47
C TYR A 108 5.65 -2.23 -22.80
N SER A 109 5.69 -2.41 -21.49
CA SER A 109 4.55 -2.38 -20.59
C SER A 109 4.74 -1.31 -19.52
N ILE A 110 3.66 -0.80 -18.95
CA ILE A 110 3.71 0.23 -17.91
C ILE A 110 2.97 -0.28 -16.68
N ILE A 111 3.64 -0.24 -15.52
CA ILE A 111 3.06 -0.47 -14.20
C ILE A 111 2.87 0.91 -13.54
N VAL A 112 1.63 1.25 -13.28
CA VAL A 112 1.23 2.56 -12.77
C VAL A 112 0.96 2.45 -11.27
N TYR A 113 1.94 2.87 -10.44
CA TYR A 113 1.81 2.99 -9.00
C TYR A 113 1.27 4.36 -8.59
N ASP A 114 1.67 5.40 -9.34
CA ASP A 114 1.17 6.76 -9.19
C ASP A 114 0.82 7.29 -10.58
N ILE A 115 -0.32 7.96 -10.70
CA ILE A 115 -0.77 8.54 -11.98
C ILE A 115 -0.21 9.94 -12.11
N TYR A 116 0.79 10.11 -12.98
CA TYR A 116 1.31 11.42 -13.36
C TYR A 116 0.63 11.88 -14.65
N PRO A 117 0.31 13.17 -14.81
CA PRO A 117 0.64 14.29 -13.92
C PRO A 117 -0.32 14.50 -12.74
N ASP A 118 -1.38 13.70 -12.55
CA ASP A 118 -2.39 13.92 -11.50
C ASP A 118 -1.78 14.00 -10.10
N ALA A 119 -0.79 13.17 -9.79
CA ALA A 119 -0.05 13.22 -8.53
C ALA A 119 0.70 14.55 -8.28
N LEU A 120 0.91 15.37 -9.32
CA LEU A 120 1.56 16.68 -9.17
C LEU A 120 0.58 17.75 -8.66
N LYS A 121 -0.73 17.51 -8.67
CA LYS A 121 -1.73 18.43 -8.10
C LYS A 121 -1.44 18.68 -6.62
N ASN A 122 -0.95 17.69 -5.90
CA ASN A 122 -0.57 17.78 -4.49
C ASN A 122 0.60 18.75 -4.21
N ILE A 123 1.31 19.19 -5.26
CA ILE A 123 2.41 20.17 -5.17
C ILE A 123 2.09 21.46 -5.96
N GLY A 124 0.80 21.69 -6.27
CA GLY A 124 0.33 22.91 -6.90
C GLY A 124 0.40 22.97 -8.43
N ILE A 125 0.79 21.87 -9.10
CA ILE A 125 0.77 21.80 -10.57
C ILE A 125 -0.60 21.30 -11.03
N THR A 126 -1.47 22.24 -11.38
CA THR A 126 -2.87 21.97 -11.78
C THR A 126 -3.02 21.76 -13.29
N GLU A 127 -4.23 21.41 -13.71
CA GLU A 127 -4.60 21.15 -15.12
C GLU A 127 -4.39 22.36 -16.06
N HIS A 128 -4.30 23.56 -15.50
CA HIS A 128 -4.01 24.77 -16.27
C HIS A 128 -2.52 24.94 -16.60
N HIS A 129 -1.65 24.22 -15.91
CA HIS A 129 -0.20 24.34 -16.10
C HIS A 129 0.24 23.69 -17.44
N PRO A 130 1.06 24.37 -18.26
CA PRO A 130 1.50 23.82 -19.57
C PRO A 130 2.15 22.45 -19.47
N ILE A 131 2.98 22.20 -18.44
CA ILE A 131 3.63 20.90 -18.20
C ILE A 131 2.59 19.82 -17.97
N TYR A 132 1.54 20.10 -17.20
CA TYR A 132 0.46 19.15 -16.96
C TYR A 132 -0.23 18.74 -18.29
N ARG A 133 -0.63 19.71 -19.10
CA ARG A 133 -1.30 19.47 -20.39
C ARG A 133 -0.41 18.69 -21.37
N LEU A 134 0.89 19.02 -21.40
CA LEU A 134 1.84 18.32 -22.26
C LEU A 134 2.01 16.86 -21.80
N TRP A 135 2.10 16.63 -20.50
CA TRP A 135 2.23 15.29 -19.94
C TRP A 135 0.99 14.43 -20.18
N VAL A 136 -0.21 15.00 -20.03
CA VAL A 136 -1.47 14.34 -20.41
C VAL A 136 -1.46 13.89 -21.87
N LYS A 137 -1.00 14.77 -22.78
CA LYS A 137 -0.87 14.43 -24.20
C LYS A 137 0.11 13.26 -24.43
N TRP A 138 1.24 13.29 -23.74
CA TRP A 138 2.21 12.19 -23.79
C TRP A 138 1.63 10.89 -23.27
N ASN A 139 0.95 10.92 -22.13
CA ASN A 139 0.31 9.74 -21.57
C ASN A 139 -0.66 9.08 -22.55
N LYS A 140 -1.55 9.85 -23.17
CA LYS A 140 -2.49 9.31 -24.18
C LYS A 140 -1.76 8.55 -25.29
N SER A 141 -0.66 9.10 -25.79
CA SER A 141 0.13 8.43 -26.83
C SER A 141 0.88 7.21 -26.34
N LEU A 142 1.50 7.29 -25.15
CA LEU A 142 2.35 6.22 -24.63
C LEU A 142 1.52 5.04 -24.09
N PHE A 143 0.45 5.32 -23.37
CA PHE A 143 -0.37 4.26 -22.78
C PHE A 143 -1.11 3.48 -23.90
N ALA A 144 -1.60 4.17 -24.93
CA ALA A 144 -2.22 3.50 -26.08
C ALA A 144 -1.27 2.57 -26.88
N LYS A 145 0.05 2.83 -26.82
CA LYS A 145 1.08 2.02 -27.50
C LYS A 145 1.70 0.93 -26.61
N ALA A 146 1.43 0.98 -25.30
CA ALA A 146 1.93 -0.03 -24.38
C ALA A 146 1.26 -1.39 -24.64
N LYS A 147 2.01 -2.48 -24.48
CA LYS A 147 1.45 -3.84 -24.54
C LYS A 147 0.43 -4.08 -23.42
N LYS A 148 0.77 -3.61 -22.23
CA LYS A 148 -0.07 -3.68 -21.03
C LYS A 148 0.07 -2.36 -20.25
N VAL A 149 -1.04 -1.86 -19.74
CA VAL A 149 -1.08 -0.83 -18.70
C VAL A 149 -1.66 -1.49 -17.45
N ILE A 150 -0.85 -1.61 -16.42
CA ILE A 150 -1.22 -2.33 -15.19
C ILE A 150 -1.31 -1.32 -14.05
N THR A 151 -2.35 -1.43 -13.23
CA THR A 151 -2.55 -0.58 -12.06
C THR A 151 -3.08 -1.38 -10.87
N LEU A 152 -3.19 -0.73 -9.70
CA LEU A 152 -3.33 -1.39 -8.41
C LEU A 152 -4.77 -1.43 -7.87
N SER A 153 -5.69 -0.68 -8.49
CA SER A 153 -7.08 -0.60 -8.04
C SER A 153 -8.04 -0.22 -9.19
N GLU A 154 -9.32 -0.52 -9.01
CA GLU A 154 -10.36 -0.11 -9.98
C GLU A 154 -10.50 1.42 -10.04
N GLY A 155 -10.31 2.13 -8.91
CA GLY A 155 -10.32 3.60 -8.89
C GLY A 155 -9.18 4.18 -9.73
N MET A 156 -7.97 3.65 -9.60
CA MET A 156 -6.87 4.03 -10.51
C MET A 156 -7.17 3.68 -11.96
N GLY A 157 -7.77 2.51 -12.20
CA GLY A 157 -8.22 2.09 -13.52
C GLY A 157 -9.16 3.12 -14.16
N LYS A 158 -10.16 3.60 -13.43
CA LYS A 158 -11.07 4.65 -13.88
C LYS A 158 -10.37 5.97 -14.24
N VAL A 159 -9.40 6.40 -13.44
CA VAL A 159 -8.60 7.59 -13.78
C VAL A 159 -7.77 7.36 -15.04
N LEU A 160 -7.22 6.16 -15.22
CA LEU A 160 -6.45 5.82 -16.42
C LEU A 160 -7.29 5.74 -17.69
N GLU A 161 -8.61 5.58 -17.62
CA GLU A 161 -9.52 5.67 -18.77
C GLU A 161 -9.50 7.06 -19.45
N LEU A 162 -9.03 8.11 -18.77
CA LEU A 162 -8.75 9.41 -19.38
C LEU A 162 -7.61 9.37 -20.40
N TYR A 163 -6.77 8.34 -20.34
CA TYR A 163 -5.56 8.21 -21.15
C TYR A 163 -5.61 7.05 -22.14
N VAL A 164 -6.31 5.96 -21.81
CA VAL A 164 -6.31 4.72 -22.60
C VAL A 164 -7.62 3.96 -22.42
N ASN A 165 -8.01 3.14 -23.40
CA ASN A 165 -9.24 2.35 -23.32
C ASN A 165 -9.19 1.36 -22.15
N ARG A 166 -10.34 1.16 -21.48
CA ARG A 166 -10.47 0.23 -20.34
C ARG A 166 -9.97 -1.19 -20.63
N SER A 167 -10.17 -1.67 -21.85
CA SER A 167 -9.73 -3.00 -22.30
C SER A 167 -8.20 -3.20 -22.28
N GLN A 168 -7.42 -2.11 -22.28
CA GLN A 168 -5.95 -2.15 -22.21
C GLN A 168 -5.41 -2.03 -20.78
N ILE A 169 -6.31 -1.71 -19.83
CA ILE A 169 -5.97 -1.56 -18.41
C ILE A 169 -6.20 -2.88 -17.69
N LYS A 170 -5.16 -3.42 -17.08
CA LYS A 170 -5.26 -4.55 -16.17
C LYS A 170 -5.13 -4.06 -14.73
N VAL A 171 -6.10 -4.39 -13.89
CA VAL A 171 -6.04 -4.11 -12.45
C VAL A 171 -5.52 -5.34 -11.74
N ILE A 172 -4.42 -5.20 -11.02
CA ILE A 172 -3.82 -6.25 -10.20
C ILE A 172 -3.61 -5.65 -8.81
N TYR A 173 -4.35 -6.16 -7.84
CA TYR A 173 -4.26 -5.68 -6.46
C TYR A 173 -2.93 -6.06 -5.83
N ASN A 174 -2.44 -5.22 -4.92
CA ASN A 174 -1.30 -5.54 -4.07
C ASN A 174 -1.61 -6.74 -3.16
N TRP A 175 -0.62 -7.23 -2.47
CA TRP A 175 -0.70 -8.40 -1.59
C TRP A 175 0.08 -8.22 -0.29
N SER A 176 -0.04 -9.19 0.60
CA SER A 176 0.67 -9.21 1.88
C SER A 176 2.19 -9.25 1.70
N ALA A 177 2.90 -8.51 2.54
CA ALA A 177 4.36 -8.44 2.51
C ALA A 177 5.05 -9.74 2.94
N SER A 178 4.37 -10.59 3.72
CA SER A 178 4.98 -11.77 4.32
C SER A 178 4.05 -12.97 4.32
N ASP A 179 4.57 -14.12 3.93
CA ASP A 179 3.88 -15.41 4.01
C ASP A 179 3.82 -15.97 5.45
N LYS A 180 4.54 -15.34 6.38
CA LYS A 180 4.53 -15.71 7.80
C LYS A 180 3.32 -15.17 8.56
N LEU A 181 2.52 -14.31 7.90
CA LEU A 181 1.32 -13.75 8.51
C LEU A 181 0.19 -14.79 8.48
N HIS A 182 -0.27 -15.18 9.64
CA HIS A 182 -1.38 -16.12 9.86
C HIS A 182 -2.06 -15.79 11.19
N PRO A 183 -3.29 -16.22 11.41
CA PRO A 183 -3.97 -16.02 12.68
C PRO A 183 -3.22 -16.70 13.84
N ILE A 184 -3.13 -16.02 14.95
CA ILE A 184 -2.55 -16.55 16.20
C ILE A 184 -3.56 -16.31 17.29
N GLU A 185 -3.99 -17.40 17.94
CA GLU A 185 -4.94 -17.33 19.04
C GLU A 185 -4.41 -16.46 20.19
N LYS A 186 -5.26 -15.62 20.75
CA LYS A 186 -4.89 -14.64 21.77
C LYS A 186 -4.19 -15.26 22.97
N THR A 187 -4.67 -16.41 23.43
CA THR A 187 -4.11 -17.18 24.56
C THR A 187 -2.73 -17.75 24.28
N ALA A 188 -2.41 -18.00 23.01
CA ALA A 188 -1.11 -18.50 22.56
C ALA A 188 -0.15 -17.37 22.13
N ASN A 189 -0.64 -16.14 22.05
CA ASN A 189 0.10 -15.01 21.48
C ASN A 189 1.13 -14.44 22.47
N PRO A 190 2.45 -14.56 22.19
CA PRO A 190 3.50 -14.07 23.10
C PRO A 190 3.49 -12.55 23.25
N PHE A 191 3.07 -11.80 22.22
CA PHE A 191 2.95 -10.35 22.30
C PHE A 191 1.85 -9.93 23.28
N VAL A 192 0.70 -10.61 23.25
CA VAL A 192 -0.41 -10.37 24.19
C VAL A 192 0.03 -10.63 25.62
N LYS A 193 0.75 -11.76 25.86
CA LYS A 193 1.29 -12.11 27.19
C LYS A 193 2.34 -11.12 27.69
N GLN A 194 3.27 -10.73 26.82
CA GLN A 194 4.32 -9.78 27.15
C GLN A 194 3.79 -8.42 27.61
N HIS A 195 2.64 -8.00 27.06
CA HIS A 195 2.02 -6.70 27.34
C HIS A 195 0.84 -6.81 28.30
N GLU A 196 0.55 -7.99 28.88
CA GLU A 196 -0.56 -8.24 29.82
C GLU A 196 -1.93 -7.84 29.23
N LEU A 197 -2.22 -8.28 28.00
CA LEU A 197 -3.41 -7.87 27.22
C LEU A 197 -4.45 -8.99 27.07
N GLU A 198 -4.32 -10.09 27.80
CA GLU A 198 -5.18 -11.28 27.70
C GLU A 198 -6.66 -10.93 27.88
N ASP A 199 -6.99 -10.10 28.87
CA ASP A 199 -8.35 -9.73 29.24
C ASP A 199 -8.86 -8.46 28.54
N LYS A 200 -8.07 -7.90 27.61
CA LYS A 200 -8.45 -6.68 26.89
C LYS A 200 -9.12 -6.97 25.58
N PHE A 201 -10.12 -6.19 25.22
CA PHE A 201 -10.66 -6.09 23.87
C PHE A 201 -9.83 -5.07 23.10
N ILE A 202 -9.04 -5.53 22.12
CA ILE A 202 -7.99 -4.73 21.49
C ILE A 202 -8.45 -4.14 20.18
N ILE A 203 -8.51 -2.80 20.11
CA ILE A 203 -8.67 -2.01 18.89
C ILE A 203 -7.26 -1.61 18.42
N LEU A 204 -6.78 -2.26 17.36
CA LEU A 204 -5.43 -2.07 16.87
C LEU A 204 -5.37 -1.05 15.73
N TYR A 205 -4.53 -0.04 15.87
CA TYR A 205 -3.98 0.70 14.75
C TYR A 205 -2.48 0.41 14.61
N SER A 206 -2.05 -0.11 13.47
CA SER A 206 -0.64 -0.35 13.18
C SER A 206 -0.25 0.33 11.87
N GLY A 207 0.62 1.35 11.94
CA GLY A 207 1.01 2.10 10.75
C GLY A 207 1.63 3.47 11.03
N ASN A 208 1.88 4.22 9.94
CA ASN A 208 2.37 5.59 10.02
C ASN A 208 1.29 6.51 10.63
N ILE A 209 1.69 7.30 11.64
CA ILE A 209 0.83 8.30 12.31
C ILE A 209 1.11 9.68 11.69
N GLY A 210 0.93 9.76 10.37
CA GLY A 210 1.18 10.97 9.58
C GLY A 210 -0.07 11.81 9.36
N TYR A 211 0.11 12.98 8.74
CA TYR A 211 -0.98 13.93 8.47
C TYR A 211 -2.08 13.39 7.54
N THR A 212 -1.77 12.40 6.74
CA THR A 212 -2.73 11.76 5.81
C THR A 212 -3.55 10.63 6.45
N HIS A 213 -3.45 10.45 7.76
CA HIS A 213 -4.15 9.42 8.51
C HIS A 213 -4.93 10.03 9.67
N ASN A 214 -6.25 9.81 9.73
CA ASN A 214 -7.15 10.35 10.76
C ASN A 214 -7.10 9.50 12.05
N VAL A 215 -5.90 9.30 12.62
CA VAL A 215 -5.72 8.45 13.81
C VAL A 215 -6.27 9.13 15.07
N GLU A 216 -6.29 10.46 15.08
CA GLU A 216 -6.84 11.27 16.18
C GLU A 216 -8.31 10.98 16.49
N CYS A 217 -9.11 10.56 15.51
CA CYS A 217 -10.51 10.21 15.74
C CYS A 217 -10.69 9.02 16.71
N LEU A 218 -9.64 8.20 16.90
CA LEU A 218 -9.67 7.12 17.90
C LEU A 218 -9.78 7.66 19.34
N VAL A 219 -9.33 8.90 19.58
CA VAL A 219 -9.48 9.56 20.89
C VAL A 219 -10.96 9.87 21.13
N ASP A 220 -11.64 10.43 20.12
CA ASP A 220 -13.07 10.76 20.21
C ASP A 220 -13.92 9.50 20.42
N ILE A 221 -13.58 8.41 19.70
CA ILE A 221 -14.24 7.10 19.87
C ILE A 221 -14.03 6.56 21.29
N ALA A 222 -12.81 6.69 21.83
CA ALA A 222 -12.49 6.21 23.16
C ALA A 222 -13.25 6.97 24.27
N GLU A 223 -13.62 8.23 24.05
CA GLU A 223 -14.46 8.98 24.99
C GLU A 223 -15.84 8.37 25.15
N TYR A 224 -16.46 7.87 24.06
CA TYR A 224 -17.73 7.12 24.14
C TYR A 224 -17.60 5.80 24.89
N LEU A 225 -16.40 5.20 24.88
CA LEU A 225 -16.13 3.88 25.45
C LEU A 225 -15.41 3.94 26.81
N ARG A 226 -15.23 5.13 27.38
CA ARG A 226 -14.39 5.38 28.58
C ARG A 226 -14.81 4.59 29.82
N ASN A 227 -16.07 4.21 29.92
CA ASN A 227 -16.61 3.48 31.07
C ASN A 227 -16.35 1.96 31.02
N ASP A 228 -15.73 1.47 29.94
CA ASP A 228 -15.39 0.07 29.77
C ASP A 228 -13.86 -0.17 29.88
N PRO A 229 -13.36 -0.54 31.06
CA PRO A 229 -11.92 -0.69 31.27
C PRO A 229 -11.29 -1.89 30.56
N SER A 230 -12.10 -2.78 29.98
CA SER A 230 -11.60 -3.91 29.22
C SER A 230 -11.28 -3.55 27.76
N ILE A 231 -11.68 -2.38 27.25
CA ILE A 231 -11.35 -1.90 25.92
C ILE A 231 -9.97 -1.26 25.94
N LEU A 232 -9.13 -1.59 24.95
CA LEU A 232 -7.80 -1.04 24.78
C LEU A 232 -7.58 -0.61 23.32
N PHE A 233 -7.16 0.64 23.14
CA PHE A 233 -6.65 1.17 21.87
C PHE A 233 -5.14 0.95 21.81
N LEU A 234 -4.70 -0.02 21.01
CA LEU A 234 -3.29 -0.33 20.79
C LEU A 234 -2.80 0.39 19.54
N ILE A 235 -1.93 1.39 19.73
CA ILE A 235 -1.39 2.23 18.66
C ILE A 235 0.07 1.86 18.43
N ILE A 236 0.37 1.21 17.31
CA ILE A 236 1.74 0.79 16.95
C ILE A 236 2.22 1.61 15.77
N GLY A 237 3.30 2.37 15.96
CA GLY A 237 3.89 3.15 14.88
C GLY A 237 4.52 4.46 15.31
N GLU A 238 5.00 5.20 14.32
CA GLU A 238 5.60 6.52 14.48
C GLU A 238 5.02 7.48 13.45
N GLY A 239 5.16 8.78 13.72
CA GLY A 239 4.72 9.81 12.78
C GLY A 239 4.52 11.16 13.43
N LYS A 240 4.38 12.19 12.61
CA LYS A 240 4.35 13.59 13.06
C LYS A 240 3.15 13.98 13.95
N LYS A 241 2.10 13.15 13.96
CA LYS A 241 0.91 13.39 14.81
C LYS A 241 0.92 12.58 16.11
N LYS A 242 1.92 11.73 16.36
CA LYS A 242 1.96 10.84 17.52
C LYS A 242 1.89 11.64 18.84
N GLU A 243 2.78 12.62 19.03
CA GLU A 243 2.82 13.45 20.22
C GLU A 243 1.50 14.20 20.43
N MET A 244 0.94 14.78 19.36
CA MET A 244 -0.36 15.46 19.41
C MET A 244 -1.47 14.53 19.91
N ILE A 245 -1.52 13.28 19.42
CA ILE A 245 -2.53 12.30 19.83
C ILE A 245 -2.32 11.90 21.30
N GLN A 246 -1.07 11.70 21.72
CA GLN A 246 -0.74 11.42 23.13
C GLN A 246 -1.18 12.56 24.05
N ASP A 247 -1.00 13.81 23.64
CA ASP A 247 -1.48 14.98 24.37
C ASP A 247 -3.01 15.04 24.44
N MET A 248 -3.71 14.69 23.37
CA MET A 248 -5.19 14.58 23.36
C MET A 248 -5.66 13.51 24.37
N VAL A 249 -5.07 12.31 24.33
CA VAL A 249 -5.38 11.23 25.27
C VAL A 249 -5.16 11.67 26.73
N SER A 250 -4.04 12.36 27.00
CA SER A 250 -3.72 12.85 28.34
C SER A 250 -4.72 13.92 28.82
N LYS A 251 -5.08 14.88 27.96
CA LYS A 251 -6.06 15.94 28.26
C LYS A 251 -7.45 15.36 28.52
N ALA A 252 -7.83 14.34 27.74
CA ALA A 252 -9.10 13.64 27.94
C ALA A 252 -9.08 12.65 29.13
N GLN A 253 -7.93 12.49 29.79
CA GLN A 253 -7.74 11.55 30.93
C GLN A 253 -8.14 10.10 30.58
N LEU A 254 -7.84 9.66 29.35
CA LEU A 254 -8.14 8.29 28.89
C LEU A 254 -6.98 7.36 29.27
N THR A 255 -7.34 6.27 29.96
CA THR A 255 -6.37 5.22 30.39
C THR A 255 -6.39 4.01 29.48
N SER A 256 -7.24 4.01 28.46
CA SER A 256 -7.46 2.90 27.53
C SER A 256 -6.52 2.91 26.30
N PHE A 257 -5.38 3.61 26.36
CA PHE A 257 -4.42 3.68 25.26
C PHE A 257 -3.08 3.06 25.62
N LEU A 258 -2.54 2.25 24.69
CA LEU A 258 -1.15 1.78 24.73
C LEU A 258 -0.45 2.20 23.43
N PHE A 259 0.59 3.05 23.53
CA PHE A 259 1.39 3.49 22.41
C PHE A 259 2.71 2.72 22.35
N LEU A 260 2.97 2.06 21.23
CA LEU A 260 4.21 1.35 20.98
C LEU A 260 4.91 1.92 19.72
N THR A 261 6.23 1.76 19.68
CA THR A 261 7.04 2.06 18.48
C THR A 261 6.84 1.00 17.40
N TRP A 262 7.46 1.17 16.23
CA TRP A 262 7.50 0.15 15.21
C TRP A 262 8.00 -1.18 15.77
N GLN A 263 7.23 -2.23 15.50
CA GLN A 263 7.61 -3.58 15.91
C GLN A 263 8.57 -4.21 14.90
N ASN A 264 9.47 -5.05 15.38
CA ASN A 264 10.32 -5.87 14.53
C ASN A 264 9.48 -6.83 13.68
N LYS A 265 10.00 -7.22 12.52
CA LYS A 265 9.32 -8.11 11.59
C LYS A 265 8.92 -9.46 12.18
N ASP A 266 9.75 -9.99 13.07
CA ASP A 266 9.46 -11.26 13.74
C ASP A 266 8.33 -11.14 14.77
N VAL A 267 8.05 -9.91 15.25
CA VAL A 267 6.94 -9.60 16.16
C VAL A 267 5.67 -9.25 15.41
N LEU A 268 5.78 -8.86 14.14
CA LEU A 268 4.64 -8.37 13.35
C LEU A 268 3.46 -9.37 13.29
N PRO A 269 3.63 -10.67 13.06
CA PRO A 269 2.53 -11.63 13.08
C PRO A 269 1.77 -11.62 14.41
N TYR A 270 2.50 -11.55 15.52
CA TYR A 270 1.94 -11.55 16.86
C TYR A 270 1.22 -10.25 17.20
N SER A 271 1.82 -9.10 16.88
CA SER A 271 1.22 -7.80 17.16
C SER A 271 -0.02 -7.53 16.32
N LEU A 272 -0.08 -7.98 15.06
CA LEU A 272 -1.26 -7.86 14.22
C LEU A 272 -2.37 -8.83 14.63
N SER A 273 -2.03 -10.07 15.00
CA SER A 273 -3.00 -11.07 15.48
C SER A 273 -3.55 -10.76 16.89
N ALA A 274 -2.99 -9.77 17.59
CA ALA A 274 -3.54 -9.33 18.87
C ALA A 274 -4.87 -8.57 18.73
N ALA A 275 -5.23 -8.12 17.53
CA ALA A 275 -6.41 -7.30 17.28
C ALA A 275 -7.71 -8.09 17.40
N ASP A 276 -8.64 -7.63 18.22
CA ASP A 276 -10.05 -8.01 18.14
C ASP A 276 -10.76 -7.23 17.00
N VAL A 277 -10.32 -5.98 16.76
CA VAL A 277 -10.70 -5.12 15.62
C VAL A 277 -9.48 -4.36 15.15
N ALA A 278 -9.20 -4.36 13.84
CA ALA A 278 -8.11 -3.60 13.26
C ALA A 278 -8.62 -2.35 12.53
N VAL A 279 -7.98 -1.21 12.82
CA VAL A 279 -8.37 0.09 12.28
C VAL A 279 -7.50 0.46 11.08
N ILE A 280 -8.14 0.87 9.99
CA ILE A 280 -7.50 1.40 8.80
C ILE A 280 -8.09 2.78 8.51
N THR A 281 -7.23 3.79 8.38
CA THR A 281 -7.67 5.16 8.07
C THR A 281 -7.14 5.62 6.72
N LEU A 282 -7.98 6.31 5.95
CA LEU A 282 -7.64 7.00 4.71
C LEU A 282 -8.27 8.38 4.68
N ASN A 283 -7.51 9.38 4.22
CA ASN A 283 -8.05 10.69 3.92
C ASN A 283 -8.75 10.69 2.54
N ASP A 284 -9.63 11.66 2.34
CA ASP A 284 -10.43 11.86 1.14
C ASP A 284 -9.58 11.93 -0.14
N ASP A 285 -8.43 12.61 -0.08
CA ASP A 285 -7.53 12.83 -1.23
C ASP A 285 -6.92 11.53 -1.79
N THR A 286 -6.77 10.49 -0.98
CA THR A 286 -6.11 9.24 -1.37
C THR A 286 -7.06 8.06 -1.44
N ALA A 287 -8.27 8.22 -0.94
CA ALA A 287 -9.23 7.14 -0.73
C ALA A 287 -9.70 6.44 -2.02
N GLN A 288 -9.80 7.18 -3.12
CA GLN A 288 -10.26 6.64 -4.40
C GLN A 288 -9.17 5.90 -5.20
N ALA A 289 -7.91 6.15 -4.87
CA ALA A 289 -6.79 5.67 -5.68
C ALA A 289 -6.12 4.40 -5.15
N SER A 290 -6.22 4.11 -3.85
CA SER A 290 -5.44 2.99 -3.29
C SER A 290 -6.08 2.33 -2.07
N VAL A 291 -5.75 1.06 -1.89
CA VAL A 291 -5.92 0.33 -0.62
C VAL A 291 -4.58 0.36 0.11
N PRO A 292 -4.53 0.83 1.36
CA PRO A 292 -3.28 0.83 2.13
C PRO A 292 -2.69 -0.58 2.23
N SER A 293 -1.38 -0.70 2.03
CA SER A 293 -0.69 -2.01 2.04
C SER A 293 -0.87 -2.79 3.35
N LYS A 294 -1.03 -2.09 4.49
CA LYS A 294 -1.32 -2.71 5.79
C LYS A 294 -2.62 -3.53 5.79
N THR A 295 -3.59 -3.19 4.93
CA THR A 295 -4.85 -3.94 4.80
C THR A 295 -4.59 -5.40 4.51
N TYR A 296 -3.72 -5.69 3.56
CA TYR A 296 -3.42 -7.07 3.15
C TYR A 296 -2.78 -7.89 4.27
N ASN A 297 -1.95 -7.26 5.11
CA ASN A 297 -1.36 -7.89 6.28
C ASN A 297 -2.42 -8.21 7.35
N LEU A 298 -3.37 -7.29 7.57
CA LEU A 298 -4.47 -7.48 8.51
C LEU A 298 -5.44 -8.56 8.04
N LEU A 299 -5.71 -8.65 6.74
CA LEU A 299 -6.48 -9.75 6.16
C LEU A 299 -5.79 -11.10 6.39
N ALA A 300 -4.47 -11.16 6.21
CA ALA A 300 -3.69 -12.40 6.37
C ALA A 300 -3.70 -12.95 7.79
N VAL A 301 -3.83 -12.10 8.81
CA VAL A 301 -4.01 -12.52 10.21
C VAL A 301 -5.47 -12.69 10.61
N GLY A 302 -6.42 -12.50 9.69
CA GLY A 302 -7.84 -12.67 9.95
C GLY A 302 -8.45 -11.58 10.82
N ALA A 303 -7.90 -10.36 10.85
CA ALA A 303 -8.44 -9.29 11.66
C ALA A 303 -9.79 -8.78 11.11
N PRO A 304 -10.86 -8.65 11.95
CA PRO A 304 -12.04 -7.88 11.62
C PRO A 304 -11.68 -6.40 11.39
N LEU A 305 -12.20 -5.77 10.34
CA LEU A 305 -11.81 -4.42 9.96
C LEU A 305 -12.81 -3.36 10.44
N MET A 306 -12.28 -2.26 10.96
CA MET A 306 -12.97 -0.98 11.09
C MET A 306 -12.24 0.04 10.23
N CYS A 307 -12.87 0.46 9.16
CA CYS A 307 -12.26 1.37 8.20
C CYS A 307 -12.84 2.78 8.37
N ILE A 308 -11.96 3.78 8.41
CA ILE A 308 -12.35 5.20 8.49
C ILE A 308 -11.92 5.84 7.18
N SER A 309 -12.87 5.92 6.26
CA SER A 309 -12.64 6.40 4.89
C SER A 309 -13.96 6.72 4.19
N PRO A 310 -13.94 7.53 3.13
CA PRO A 310 -15.14 7.78 2.32
C PRO A 310 -15.79 6.49 1.81
N GLN A 311 -17.12 6.46 1.79
CA GLN A 311 -17.91 5.30 1.35
C GLN A 311 -17.67 4.90 -0.11
N ASN A 312 -17.20 5.82 -0.95
CA ASN A 312 -16.83 5.57 -2.34
C ASN A 312 -15.36 5.15 -2.54
N SER A 313 -14.62 4.91 -1.45
CA SER A 313 -13.20 4.51 -1.46
C SER A 313 -12.99 3.08 -1.95
N GLU A 314 -11.76 2.79 -2.39
CA GLU A 314 -11.35 1.40 -2.70
C GLU A 314 -11.38 0.50 -1.45
N LEU A 315 -11.08 1.07 -0.27
CA LEU A 315 -11.14 0.35 0.98
C LEU A 315 -12.56 -0.05 1.34
N ALA A 316 -13.54 0.87 1.18
CA ALA A 316 -14.96 0.58 1.41
C ALA A 316 -15.48 -0.49 0.44
N ARG A 317 -15.06 -0.45 -0.85
CA ARG A 317 -15.39 -1.50 -1.82
C ARG A 317 -14.84 -2.87 -1.43
N LEU A 318 -13.61 -2.93 -0.92
CA LEU A 318 -13.00 -4.17 -0.44
C LEU A 318 -13.78 -4.73 0.75
N VAL A 319 -14.06 -3.90 1.75
CA VAL A 319 -14.82 -4.32 2.95
C VAL A 319 -16.23 -4.79 2.58
N ASN A 320 -16.92 -4.06 1.71
CA ASN A 320 -18.26 -4.44 1.24
C ASN A 320 -18.25 -5.72 0.41
N LYS A 321 -17.24 -5.92 -0.44
CA LYS A 321 -17.10 -7.13 -1.27
C LYS A 321 -16.91 -8.39 -0.42
N PHE A 322 -16.08 -8.31 0.60
CA PHE A 322 -15.72 -9.47 1.42
C PHE A 322 -16.50 -9.58 2.72
N GLN A 323 -17.30 -8.56 3.08
CA GLN A 323 -18.10 -8.55 4.33
C GLN A 323 -17.25 -8.85 5.57
N ASN A 324 -16.06 -8.23 5.65
CA ASN A 324 -15.05 -8.52 6.66
C ASN A 324 -14.86 -7.38 7.67
N GLY A 325 -15.81 -6.45 7.73
CA GLY A 325 -15.76 -5.30 8.60
C GLY A 325 -16.82 -4.26 8.26
N SER A 326 -16.59 -3.04 8.70
CA SER A 326 -17.44 -1.88 8.39
C SER A 326 -16.60 -0.65 8.04
N CYS A 327 -17.13 0.21 7.16
CA CYS A 327 -16.56 1.49 6.80
C CYS A 327 -17.41 2.62 7.36
N PHE A 328 -16.72 3.65 7.86
CA PHE A 328 -17.33 4.84 8.47
C PHE A 328 -16.67 6.11 7.91
N GLU A 329 -17.45 7.17 7.81
CA GLU A 329 -16.90 8.52 7.63
C GLU A 329 -16.22 9.00 8.92
N LYS A 330 -15.29 9.95 8.81
CA LYS A 330 -14.46 10.38 9.95
C LYS A 330 -15.23 10.99 11.12
N ASP A 331 -16.40 11.50 10.87
CA ASP A 331 -17.29 12.16 11.85
C ASP A 331 -18.34 11.22 12.47
N GLU A 332 -18.37 9.94 12.05
CA GLU A 332 -19.30 8.93 12.58
C GLU A 332 -18.74 8.25 13.87
N THR A 333 -18.15 9.02 14.78
CA THR A 333 -17.46 8.48 15.99
C THR A 333 -18.38 7.67 16.90
N GLU A 334 -19.63 8.10 17.07
CA GLU A 334 -20.64 7.35 17.86
C GLU A 334 -20.97 6.00 17.20
N ASN A 335 -21.19 5.97 15.88
CA ASN A 335 -21.46 4.74 15.14
C ASN A 335 -20.28 3.75 15.24
N MET A 336 -19.04 4.26 15.20
CA MET A 336 -17.83 3.46 15.40
C MET A 336 -17.76 2.87 16.82
N ALA A 337 -18.09 3.66 17.85
CA ALA A 337 -18.15 3.18 19.23
C ALA A 337 -19.23 2.09 19.41
N VAL A 338 -20.41 2.27 18.81
CA VAL A 338 -21.48 1.25 18.77
C VAL A 338 -21.01 -0.02 18.07
N TYR A 339 -20.31 0.10 16.94
CA TYR A 339 -19.74 -1.03 16.21
C TYR A 339 -18.75 -1.82 17.07
N ILE A 340 -17.83 -1.14 17.75
CA ILE A 340 -16.85 -1.76 18.66
C ILE A 340 -17.58 -2.49 19.79
N SER A 341 -18.56 -1.85 20.44
CA SER A 341 -19.36 -2.45 21.52
C SER A 341 -20.11 -3.69 21.05
N LYS A 342 -20.70 -3.64 19.86
CA LYS A 342 -21.37 -4.79 19.22
C LYS A 342 -20.39 -5.94 19.00
N LEU A 343 -19.21 -5.68 18.43
CA LEU A 343 -18.23 -6.74 18.20
C LEU A 343 -17.69 -7.33 19.49
N LYS A 344 -17.57 -6.52 20.55
CA LYS A 344 -17.18 -7.02 21.87
C LYS A 344 -18.24 -7.95 22.47
N ALA A 345 -19.51 -7.57 22.40
CA ALA A 345 -20.62 -8.34 22.95
C ALA A 345 -20.93 -9.63 22.16
N HIS A 346 -20.56 -9.69 20.87
CA HIS A 346 -20.93 -10.75 19.94
C HIS A 346 -19.69 -11.43 19.31
N PRO A 347 -19.04 -12.38 20.02
CA PRO A 347 -17.88 -13.13 19.51
C PRO A 347 -18.15 -13.88 18.22
N GLU A 348 -19.38 -14.33 18.00
CA GLU A 348 -19.81 -15.01 16.76
C GLU A 348 -19.67 -14.11 15.53
N ILE A 349 -20.03 -12.83 15.65
CA ILE A 349 -19.86 -11.85 14.56
C ILE A 349 -18.38 -11.64 14.28
N ARG A 350 -17.54 -11.51 15.32
CA ARG A 350 -16.09 -11.38 15.12
C ARG A 350 -15.49 -12.58 14.38
N LYS A 351 -15.91 -13.80 14.74
CA LYS A 351 -15.46 -15.03 14.06
C LYS A 351 -15.86 -15.06 12.59
N GLU A 352 -17.07 -14.62 12.27
CA GLU A 352 -17.53 -14.50 10.89
C GLU A 352 -16.68 -13.49 10.11
N LEU A 353 -16.50 -12.27 10.64
CA LEU A 353 -15.67 -11.24 10.01
C LEU A 353 -14.22 -11.69 9.85
N SER A 354 -13.68 -12.40 10.83
CA SER A 354 -12.33 -12.99 10.77
C SER A 354 -12.22 -14.03 9.65
N ALA A 355 -13.18 -14.95 9.55
CA ALA A 355 -13.23 -15.93 8.47
C ALA A 355 -13.30 -15.26 7.09
N ASN A 356 -14.08 -14.19 6.97
CA ASN A 356 -14.20 -13.38 5.76
C ASN A 356 -12.90 -12.64 5.42
N SER A 357 -12.17 -12.13 6.41
CA SER A 357 -10.84 -11.55 6.20
C SER A 357 -9.84 -12.57 5.67
N LEU A 358 -9.83 -13.79 6.22
CA LEU A 358 -8.98 -14.89 5.73
C LEU A 358 -9.37 -15.35 4.32
N LEU A 359 -10.66 -15.35 4.00
CA LEU A 359 -11.13 -15.63 2.64
C LEU A 359 -10.64 -14.55 1.68
N ALA A 360 -10.75 -13.28 2.05
CA ALA A 360 -10.25 -12.17 1.28
C ALA A 360 -8.73 -12.26 1.05
N ALA A 361 -7.96 -12.63 2.09
CA ALA A 361 -6.50 -12.76 2.00
C ALA A 361 -6.04 -13.71 0.90
N LYS A 362 -6.82 -14.75 0.58
CA LYS A 362 -6.52 -15.69 -0.52
C LYS A 362 -6.48 -15.01 -1.90
N SER A 363 -7.13 -13.87 -2.06
CA SER A 363 -7.11 -13.07 -3.29
C SER A 363 -5.93 -12.09 -3.37
N PHE A 364 -5.14 -11.97 -2.29
CA PHE A 364 -4.07 -10.97 -2.16
C PHE A 364 -2.76 -11.62 -1.73
N THR A 365 -2.27 -12.53 -2.57
CA THR A 365 -1.05 -13.30 -2.34
C THR A 365 0.03 -12.95 -3.36
N TYR A 366 1.27 -13.34 -3.10
CA TYR A 366 2.39 -13.09 -4.01
C TYR A 366 2.19 -13.71 -5.41
N GLN A 367 1.31 -14.70 -5.56
CA GLN A 367 0.93 -15.27 -6.86
C GLN A 367 0.31 -14.21 -7.79
N ASN A 368 -0.26 -13.13 -7.25
CA ASN A 368 -0.74 -12.01 -8.07
C ASN A 368 0.37 -11.39 -8.92
N ALA A 369 1.65 -11.57 -8.53
CA ALA A 369 2.79 -11.13 -9.33
C ALA A 369 2.87 -11.84 -10.71
N GLU A 370 2.39 -13.07 -10.82
CA GLU A 370 2.38 -13.83 -12.07
C GLU A 370 1.47 -13.19 -13.13
N GLU A 371 0.47 -12.45 -12.69
CA GLU A 371 -0.45 -11.78 -13.59
C GLU A 371 0.16 -10.58 -14.33
N TYR A 372 1.32 -10.10 -13.88
CA TYR A 372 2.06 -9.02 -14.54
C TYR A 372 2.79 -9.51 -15.81
N VAL A 373 3.08 -10.78 -15.91
CA VAL A 373 3.82 -11.39 -17.02
C VAL A 373 2.87 -11.93 -18.12
#